data_8f63f1a4e0288f59d1c734db4506aa3f
#
_entry.id   8f63f1a4e0288f59d1c734db4506aa3f
#
_cell.length_a   1.000
_cell.length_b   1.000
_cell.length_c   1.000
_cell.angle_alpha   90.00
_cell.angle_beta   90.00
_cell.angle_gamma   90.00
#
_symmetry.space_group_name_H-M   'P 1'
#
loop_
_entity.id
_entity.type
_entity.pdbx_description
1 polymer ?
#
loop_
_entity_poly.entity_id
_entity_poly.type
_entity_poly.pdbx_seq_one_letter_code
_entity_poly.pdbx_strand_id
1 'polypeptide(L)'
;RLDVLREVAAVTTVEICVEDAVGVRRARDGGADRIEICTDLSCGGLTPAFDEVAAALEVAPAGGVQVLVRPRPGDFVHTREEVDRIASDIVTLSSIGRGSDVRLGFVVGVITRDGQIDVNAAARLRDTAEDAPLTFHRGFDQVADQDRGLDVLMELGYDRVLTTGGDP
;
A
#
# COMPACT_ATOMS: atom_id res chain seq x y z
N ARG A 1 -24.15 -33.38 17.14
CA ARG A 1 -24.36 -31.99 16.65
C ARG A 1 -23.14 -31.66 15.82
N LEU A 2 -23.28 -31.79 14.51
CA LEU A 2 -22.29 -31.34 13.55
C LEU A 2 -22.47 -29.83 13.41
N ASP A 3 -21.56 -29.04 14.00
CA ASP A 3 -21.44 -27.63 13.69
C ASP A 3 -20.95 -27.52 12.25
N VAL A 4 -21.86 -27.09 11.39
CA VAL A 4 -21.58 -26.75 10.00
C VAL A 4 -20.69 -25.50 10.04
N LEU A 5 -19.39 -25.71 9.89
CA LEU A 5 -18.48 -24.63 9.55
C LEU A 5 -18.98 -24.05 8.22
N ARG A 6 -19.63 -22.90 8.26
CA ARG A 6 -19.86 -22.09 7.08
C ARG A 6 -18.47 -21.68 6.57
N GLU A 7 -18.00 -22.37 5.56
CA GLU A 7 -16.94 -21.88 4.71
C GLU A 7 -17.40 -20.55 4.13
N VAL A 8 -16.94 -19.46 4.72
CA VAL A 8 -17.04 -18.14 4.08
C VAL A 8 -16.09 -18.23 2.90
N ALA A 9 -16.64 -18.45 1.71
CA ALA A 9 -15.84 -18.37 0.50
C ALA A 9 -15.11 -17.01 0.52
N ALA A 10 -13.78 -17.05 0.62
CA ALA A 10 -12.97 -15.83 0.54
C ALA A 10 -13.17 -15.27 -0.87
N VAL A 11 -13.89 -14.16 -0.98
CA VAL A 11 -14.07 -13.46 -2.24
C VAL A 11 -12.72 -12.81 -2.58
N THR A 12 -12.13 -13.21 -3.71
CA THR A 12 -10.89 -12.60 -4.18
C THR A 12 -11.17 -11.15 -4.58
N THR A 13 -10.47 -10.22 -3.97
CA THR A 13 -10.51 -8.80 -4.34
C THR A 13 -9.54 -8.54 -5.48
N VAL A 14 -10.04 -7.91 -6.55
CA VAL A 14 -9.22 -7.49 -7.69
C VAL A 14 -8.77 -6.05 -7.48
N GLU A 15 -7.46 -5.85 -7.29
CA GLU A 15 -6.82 -4.54 -7.22
C GLU A 15 -6.02 -4.27 -8.48
N ILE A 16 -6.22 -3.09 -9.09
CA ILE A 16 -5.52 -2.69 -10.31
C ILE A 16 -4.65 -1.47 -10.02
N CYS A 17 -3.35 -1.58 -10.35
CA CYS A 17 -2.39 -0.48 -10.26
C CYS A 17 -2.48 0.41 -11.50
N VAL A 18 -2.59 1.73 -11.30
CA VAL A 18 -2.76 2.74 -12.36
C VAL A 18 -1.99 4.01 -12.00
N GLU A 19 -1.80 4.90 -13.01
CA GLU A 19 -0.99 6.11 -12.84
C GLU A 19 -1.80 7.41 -12.80
N ASP A 20 -3.09 7.38 -13.18
CA ASP A 20 -3.92 8.57 -13.26
C ASP A 20 -5.41 8.27 -13.02
N ALA A 21 -6.23 9.33 -12.86
CA ALA A 21 -7.66 9.22 -12.65
C ALA A 21 -8.41 8.61 -13.86
N VAL A 22 -7.86 8.67 -15.07
CA VAL A 22 -8.44 8.02 -16.27
C VAL A 22 -8.27 6.51 -16.14
N GLY A 23 -7.09 6.06 -15.73
CA GLY A 23 -6.80 4.66 -15.41
C GLY A 23 -7.71 4.13 -14.31
N VAL A 24 -7.89 4.91 -13.22
CA VAL A 24 -8.82 4.56 -12.12
C VAL A 24 -10.23 4.30 -12.65
N ARG A 25 -10.77 5.22 -13.47
CA ARG A 25 -12.12 5.08 -14.05
C ARG A 25 -12.22 3.82 -14.92
N ARG A 26 -11.22 3.58 -15.78
CA ARG A 26 -11.20 2.39 -16.65
C ARG A 26 -11.13 1.08 -15.87
N ALA A 27 -10.31 1.03 -14.82
CA ALA A 27 -10.20 -0.14 -13.97
C ALA A 27 -11.51 -0.41 -13.21
N ARG A 28 -12.13 0.64 -12.62
CA ARG A 28 -13.46 0.55 -11.99
C ARG A 28 -14.51 0.03 -12.96
N ASP A 29 -14.61 0.63 -14.15
CA ASP A 29 -15.59 0.26 -15.16
C ASP A 29 -15.33 -1.16 -15.71
N GLY A 30 -14.07 -1.64 -15.63
CA GLY A 30 -13.67 -3.01 -15.92
C GLY A 30 -13.93 -4.02 -14.80
N GLY A 31 -14.42 -3.57 -13.64
CA GLY A 31 -14.79 -4.42 -12.52
C GLY A 31 -13.71 -4.58 -11.43
N ALA A 32 -12.74 -3.69 -11.38
CA ALA A 32 -11.80 -3.65 -10.24
C ALA A 32 -12.54 -3.31 -8.95
N ASP A 33 -12.25 -4.07 -7.88
CA ASP A 33 -12.82 -3.82 -6.55
C ASP A 33 -12.09 -2.68 -5.83
N ARG A 34 -10.79 -2.52 -6.07
CA ARG A 34 -9.90 -1.54 -5.43
C ARG A 34 -8.82 -1.10 -6.42
N ILE A 35 -8.24 0.07 -6.15
CA ILE A 35 -7.17 0.65 -6.98
C ILE A 35 -5.92 0.86 -6.12
N GLU A 36 -4.75 0.59 -6.70
CA GLU A 36 -3.50 1.19 -6.27
C GLU A 36 -3.14 2.32 -7.23
N ILE A 37 -2.88 3.53 -6.72
CA ILE A 37 -2.42 4.65 -7.54
C ILE A 37 -0.95 4.97 -7.25
N CYS A 38 -0.18 5.14 -8.31
CA CYS A 38 1.22 5.52 -8.27
C CYS A 38 1.55 6.44 -9.46
N THR A 39 2.78 6.84 -9.61
CA THR A 39 3.31 7.41 -10.85
C THR A 39 4.56 6.65 -11.26
N ASP A 40 4.98 6.77 -12.53
CA ASP A 40 6.22 6.19 -13.06
C ASP A 40 6.34 4.67 -12.81
N LEU A 41 5.36 3.92 -13.32
CA LEU A 41 5.36 2.44 -13.28
C LEU A 41 6.59 1.83 -13.95
N SER A 42 7.23 2.57 -14.89
CA SER A 42 8.44 2.12 -15.56
C SER A 42 9.62 1.87 -14.63
N CYS A 43 9.68 2.58 -13.49
CA CYS A 43 10.67 2.37 -12.44
C CYS A 43 10.12 1.57 -11.23
N GLY A 44 8.93 0.99 -11.36
CA GLY A 44 8.25 0.23 -10.33
C GLY A 44 7.33 1.05 -9.41
N GLY A 45 6.98 2.26 -9.84
CA GLY A 45 6.05 3.16 -9.17
C GLY A 45 6.68 4.07 -8.11
N LEU A 46 6.21 5.30 -8.05
CA LEU A 46 6.57 6.33 -7.08
C LEU A 46 5.31 6.98 -6.51
N THR A 47 5.47 7.83 -5.51
CA THR A 47 4.36 8.63 -4.95
C THR A 47 3.75 9.50 -6.06
N PRO A 48 2.43 9.39 -6.32
CA PRO A 48 1.76 10.23 -7.30
C PRO A 48 1.62 11.67 -6.81
N ALA A 49 1.35 12.59 -7.73
CA ALA A 49 1.00 13.95 -7.37
C ALA A 49 -0.30 13.98 -6.54
N PHE A 50 -0.37 14.86 -5.56
CA PHE A 50 -1.49 14.89 -4.60
C PHE A 50 -2.83 15.28 -5.24
N ASP A 51 -2.82 16.10 -6.28
CA ASP A 51 -3.98 16.43 -7.10
C ASP A 51 -4.49 15.22 -7.91
N GLU A 52 -3.59 14.35 -8.39
CA GLU A 52 -3.98 13.09 -9.03
C GLU A 52 -4.65 12.14 -8.02
N VAL A 53 -4.19 12.09 -6.77
CA VAL A 53 -4.86 11.29 -5.73
C VAL A 53 -6.26 11.85 -5.44
N ALA A 54 -6.41 13.18 -5.35
CA ALA A 54 -7.72 13.81 -5.17
C ALA A 54 -8.66 13.45 -6.34
N ALA A 55 -8.18 13.58 -7.59
CA ALA A 55 -8.97 13.23 -8.78
C ALA A 55 -9.30 11.71 -8.83
N ALA A 56 -8.39 10.86 -8.38
CA ALA A 56 -8.61 9.41 -8.29
C ALA A 56 -9.74 9.07 -7.31
N LEU A 57 -9.80 9.72 -6.15
CA LEU A 57 -10.85 9.50 -5.14
C LEU A 57 -12.26 9.83 -5.66
N GLU A 58 -12.39 10.81 -6.55
CA GLU A 58 -13.69 11.19 -7.13
C GLU A 58 -14.30 10.10 -8.03
N VAL A 59 -13.47 9.22 -8.59
CA VAL A 59 -13.89 8.23 -9.59
C VAL A 59 -13.59 6.78 -9.19
N ALA A 60 -13.10 6.57 -7.97
CA ALA A 60 -12.67 5.28 -7.48
C ALA A 60 -13.81 4.27 -7.27
N PRO A 61 -13.53 2.96 -7.28
CA PRO A 61 -14.47 1.94 -6.84
C PRO A 61 -14.69 1.99 -5.32
N ALA A 62 -15.80 1.40 -4.86
CA ALA A 62 -16.20 1.40 -3.45
C ALA A 62 -15.17 0.72 -2.49
N GLY A 63 -14.35 -0.18 -3.00
CA GLY A 63 -13.30 -0.86 -2.22
C GLY A 63 -12.09 0.02 -1.88
N GLY A 64 -12.04 1.24 -2.42
CA GLY A 64 -11.08 2.25 -2.02
C GLY A 64 -9.88 2.44 -2.95
N VAL A 65 -9.03 3.37 -2.53
CA VAL A 65 -7.76 3.71 -3.18
C VAL A 65 -6.61 3.43 -2.22
N GLN A 66 -5.61 2.72 -2.71
CA GLN A 66 -4.32 2.56 -2.04
C GLN A 66 -3.32 3.48 -2.74
N VAL A 67 -2.62 4.33 -2.01
CA VAL A 67 -1.62 5.23 -2.57
C VAL A 67 -0.23 4.71 -2.29
N LEU A 68 0.56 4.48 -3.34
CA LEU A 68 1.97 4.17 -3.18
C LEU A 68 2.72 5.40 -2.66
N VAL A 69 3.36 5.28 -1.50
CA VAL A 69 4.18 6.34 -0.92
C VAL A 69 5.64 5.90 -0.93
N ARG A 70 6.31 6.16 -2.05
CA ARG A 70 7.69 5.81 -2.32
C ARG A 70 8.42 7.01 -2.92
N PRO A 71 9.43 7.58 -2.22
CA PRO A 71 10.00 8.88 -2.58
C PRO A 71 10.97 8.85 -3.76
N ARG A 72 11.53 7.67 -4.10
CA ARG A 72 12.53 7.52 -5.16
C ARG A 72 12.54 6.11 -5.75
N PRO A 73 13.06 5.95 -6.99
CA PRO A 73 13.33 4.63 -7.56
C PRO A 73 14.53 3.96 -6.90
N GLY A 74 14.81 2.71 -7.29
CA GLY A 74 15.91 1.88 -6.78
C GLY A 74 15.48 0.98 -5.64
N ASP A 75 16.36 0.81 -4.66
CA ASP A 75 16.14 -0.07 -3.51
C ASP A 75 15.08 0.46 -2.51
N PHE A 76 14.81 -0.35 -1.50
CA PHE A 76 13.85 -0.05 -0.43
C PHE A 76 14.55 0.22 0.92
N VAL A 77 15.87 0.45 0.89
CA VAL A 77 16.67 0.85 2.06
C VAL A 77 16.65 2.38 2.13
N HIS A 78 15.73 2.93 2.92
CA HIS A 78 15.54 4.37 3.02
C HIS A 78 16.36 5.00 4.13
N THR A 79 16.81 6.25 3.89
CA THR A 79 17.42 7.07 4.94
C THR A 79 16.34 7.58 5.91
N ARG A 80 16.76 8.13 7.05
CA ARG A 80 15.84 8.73 8.00
C ARG A 80 15.03 9.88 7.37
N GLU A 81 15.68 10.71 6.56
CA GLU A 81 15.06 11.84 5.87
C GLU A 81 14.01 11.35 4.84
N GLU A 82 14.29 10.21 4.16
CA GLU A 82 13.32 9.61 3.25
C GLU A 82 12.12 9.04 4.01
N VAL A 83 12.33 8.40 5.16
CA VAL A 83 11.23 7.94 6.03
C VAL A 83 10.43 9.13 6.58
N ASP A 84 11.10 10.23 6.95
CA ASP A 84 10.44 11.48 7.36
C ASP A 84 9.55 12.04 6.24
N ARG A 85 10.03 11.99 5.00
CA ARG A 85 9.25 12.39 3.82
C ARG A 85 8.05 11.49 3.60
N ILE A 86 8.21 10.16 3.64
CA ILE A 86 7.10 9.20 3.51
C ILE A 86 6.01 9.51 4.56
N ALA A 87 6.41 9.72 5.81
CA ALA A 87 5.47 10.05 6.89
C ALA A 87 4.74 11.38 6.63
N SER A 88 5.45 12.42 6.15
CA SER A 88 4.85 13.71 5.78
C SER A 88 3.87 13.59 4.62
N ASP A 89 4.19 12.79 3.62
CA ASP A 89 3.31 12.55 2.47
C ASP A 89 2.03 11.80 2.93
N ILE A 90 2.14 10.82 3.82
CA ILE A 90 0.98 10.13 4.43
C ILE A 90 0.05 11.13 5.14
N VAL A 91 0.58 12.05 5.97
CA VAL A 91 -0.21 13.07 6.66
C VAL A 91 -0.97 13.95 5.67
N THR A 92 -0.30 14.40 4.61
CA THR A 92 -0.90 15.25 3.57
C THR A 92 -2.01 14.50 2.82
N LEU A 93 -1.74 13.27 2.39
CA LEU A 93 -2.69 12.42 1.69
C LEU A 93 -3.88 12.03 2.57
N SER A 94 -3.67 11.76 3.86
CA SER A 94 -4.76 11.53 4.83
C SER A 94 -5.70 12.73 4.91
N SER A 95 -5.15 13.95 4.83
CA SER A 95 -5.96 15.17 4.83
C SER A 95 -6.83 15.30 3.59
N ILE A 96 -6.34 14.86 2.43
CA ILE A 96 -7.11 14.79 1.18
C ILE A 96 -8.21 13.74 1.29
N GLY A 97 -7.92 12.58 1.84
CA GLY A 97 -8.87 11.48 1.99
C GLY A 97 -10.04 11.76 2.94
N ARG A 98 -9.86 12.64 3.94
CA ARG A 98 -10.91 12.97 4.93
C ARG A 98 -12.20 13.59 4.34
N GLY A 99 -12.13 14.16 3.14
CA GLY A 99 -13.27 14.72 2.43
C GLY A 99 -13.98 13.76 1.49
N SER A 100 -13.51 12.51 1.39
CA SER A 100 -14.04 11.50 0.47
C SER A 100 -14.82 10.42 1.20
N ASP A 101 -15.89 9.92 0.59
CA ASP A 101 -16.61 8.73 1.05
C ASP A 101 -15.85 7.43 0.69
N VAL A 102 -14.80 7.54 -0.12
CA VAL A 102 -13.96 6.43 -0.55
C VAL A 102 -12.82 6.23 0.45
N ARG A 103 -12.61 4.99 0.88
CA ARG A 103 -11.54 4.64 1.82
C ARG A 103 -10.17 4.82 1.18
N LEU A 104 -9.32 5.63 1.80
CA LEU A 104 -7.92 5.80 1.43
C LEU A 104 -7.03 4.93 2.31
N GLY A 105 -6.08 4.25 1.69
CA GLY A 105 -5.01 3.51 2.36
C GLY A 105 -3.66 3.82 1.73
N PHE A 106 -2.60 3.25 2.30
CA PHE A 106 -1.24 3.51 1.84
C PHE A 106 -0.48 2.22 1.55
N VAL A 107 0.43 2.30 0.59
CA VAL A 107 1.36 1.24 0.22
C VAL A 107 2.76 1.76 0.47
N VAL A 108 3.45 1.19 1.43
CA VAL A 108 4.77 1.63 1.92
C VAL A 108 5.67 0.43 2.17
N GLY A 109 6.96 0.66 2.37
CA GLY A 109 7.87 -0.39 2.82
C GLY A 109 9.28 0.15 3.01
N VAL A 110 9.92 -0.31 4.06
CA VAL A 110 11.32 0.00 4.37
C VAL A 110 11.99 -1.27 4.85
N ILE A 111 13.12 -1.61 4.23
CA ILE A 111 13.97 -2.71 4.65
C ILE A 111 15.34 -2.20 5.07
N THR A 112 16.04 -2.98 5.86
CA THR A 112 17.42 -2.73 6.25
C THR A 112 18.39 -3.28 5.17
N ARG A 113 19.65 -2.88 5.23
CA ARG A 113 20.69 -3.34 4.28
C ARG A 113 20.96 -4.85 4.36
N ASP A 114 20.66 -5.49 5.47
CA ASP A 114 20.76 -6.93 5.69
C ASP A 114 19.46 -7.69 5.34
N GLY A 115 18.51 -7.01 4.66
CA GLY A 115 17.30 -7.63 4.13
C GLY A 115 16.26 -7.96 5.21
N GLN A 116 16.18 -7.19 6.28
CA GLN A 116 15.11 -7.33 7.29
C GLN A 116 14.09 -6.19 7.13
N ILE A 117 12.89 -6.37 7.67
CA ILE A 117 11.96 -5.23 7.85
C ILE A 117 12.63 -4.22 8.79
N ASP A 118 12.70 -2.95 8.40
CA ASP A 118 13.07 -1.89 9.33
C ASP A 118 11.90 -1.62 10.30
N VAL A 119 11.94 -2.29 11.44
CA VAL A 119 10.86 -2.29 12.45
C VAL A 119 10.58 -0.86 12.94
N ASN A 120 11.60 -0.04 13.13
CA ASN A 120 11.41 1.33 13.63
C ASN A 120 10.73 2.22 12.58
N ALA A 121 11.17 2.13 11.32
CA ALA A 121 10.53 2.84 10.23
C ALA A 121 9.10 2.33 10.00
N ALA A 122 8.88 1.01 9.96
CA ALA A 122 7.58 0.41 9.74
C ALA A 122 6.58 0.77 10.85
N ALA A 123 6.98 0.72 12.12
CA ALA A 123 6.15 1.14 13.25
C ALA A 123 5.77 2.62 13.14
N ARG A 124 6.73 3.49 12.83
CA ARG A 124 6.48 4.91 12.65
C ARG A 124 5.48 5.19 11.52
N LEU A 125 5.61 4.52 10.38
CA LEU A 125 4.68 4.69 9.26
C LEU A 125 3.28 4.18 9.63
N ARG A 126 3.18 3.07 10.39
CA ARG A 126 1.89 2.59 10.91
C ARG A 126 1.25 3.63 11.84
N ASP A 127 1.99 4.17 12.79
CA ASP A 127 1.50 5.21 13.69
C ASP A 127 1.03 6.46 12.93
N THR A 128 1.79 6.84 11.89
CA THR A 128 1.43 8.01 11.04
C THR A 128 0.17 7.77 10.22
N ALA A 129 -0.05 6.56 9.75
CA ALA A 129 -1.22 6.20 8.95
C ALA A 129 -2.49 6.03 9.79
N GLU A 130 -2.39 6.07 11.13
CA GLU A 130 -3.51 5.91 12.07
C GLU A 130 -4.37 4.66 11.73
N ASP A 131 -5.67 4.82 11.47
CA ASP A 131 -6.61 3.74 11.13
C ASP A 131 -6.69 3.45 9.62
N ALA A 132 -5.88 4.14 8.80
CA ALA A 132 -5.87 3.89 7.36
C ALA A 132 -5.30 2.51 7.03
N PRO A 133 -5.85 1.78 6.04
CA PRO A 133 -5.27 0.53 5.59
C PRO A 133 -3.83 0.70 5.14
N LEU A 134 -2.96 -0.18 5.62
CA LEU A 134 -1.55 -0.12 5.32
C LEU A 134 -1.06 -1.43 4.69
N THR A 135 -0.46 -1.33 3.51
CA THR A 135 0.12 -2.44 2.77
C THR A 135 1.64 -2.31 2.76
N PHE A 136 2.35 -3.37 3.06
CA PHE A 136 3.78 -3.42 2.80
C PHE A 136 4.00 -3.82 1.33
N HIS A 137 4.70 -2.98 0.57
CA HIS A 137 4.87 -3.15 -0.87
C HIS A 137 5.82 -4.31 -1.23
N ARG A 138 6.01 -4.56 -2.53
CA ARG A 138 6.86 -5.65 -3.07
C ARG A 138 8.34 -5.61 -2.62
N GLY A 139 8.79 -4.63 -1.85
CA GLY A 139 10.05 -4.73 -1.10
C GLY A 139 10.10 -5.92 -0.15
N PHE A 140 8.93 -6.51 0.16
CA PHE A 140 8.82 -7.77 0.90
C PHE A 140 9.51 -8.94 0.20
N ASP A 141 9.52 -8.97 -1.14
CA ASP A 141 10.20 -10.02 -1.91
C ASP A 141 11.74 -10.01 -1.71
N GLN A 142 12.30 -8.90 -1.20
CA GLN A 142 13.73 -8.78 -0.86
C GLN A 142 14.04 -9.07 0.61
N VAL A 143 13.02 -9.44 1.40
CA VAL A 143 13.22 -9.81 2.81
C VAL A 143 13.84 -11.19 2.90
N ALA A 144 14.96 -11.30 3.61
CA ALA A 144 15.75 -12.53 3.70
C ALA A 144 15.04 -13.66 4.46
N ASP A 145 14.24 -13.33 5.47
CA ASP A 145 13.40 -14.25 6.24
C ASP A 145 11.95 -13.74 6.16
N GLN A 146 11.22 -14.21 5.14
CA GLN A 146 9.86 -13.74 4.87
C GLN A 146 8.85 -14.17 5.94
N ASP A 147 9.03 -15.35 6.54
CA ASP A 147 8.14 -15.82 7.62
C ASP A 147 8.24 -14.89 8.83
N ARG A 148 9.47 -14.58 9.25
CA ARG A 148 9.70 -13.59 10.31
C ARG A 148 9.24 -12.18 9.91
N GLY A 149 9.42 -11.81 8.65
CA GLY A 149 8.94 -10.54 8.10
C GLY A 149 7.43 -10.42 8.22
N LEU A 150 6.67 -11.47 7.92
CA LEU A 150 5.22 -11.52 8.10
C LEU A 150 4.82 -11.36 9.56
N ASP A 151 5.46 -12.08 10.47
CA ASP A 151 5.18 -11.97 11.91
C ASP A 151 5.36 -10.52 12.39
N VAL A 152 6.47 -9.88 12.00
CA VAL A 152 6.75 -8.47 12.34
C VAL A 152 5.65 -7.53 11.80
N LEU A 153 5.26 -7.68 10.53
CA LEU A 153 4.23 -6.83 9.94
C LEU A 153 2.86 -7.05 10.57
N MET A 154 2.53 -8.29 10.93
CA MET A 154 1.29 -8.61 11.65
C MET A 154 1.28 -7.97 13.05
N GLU A 155 2.39 -8.07 13.80
CA GLU A 155 2.54 -7.44 15.12
C GLU A 155 2.42 -5.92 15.06
N LEU A 156 2.93 -5.31 13.99
CA LEU A 156 2.82 -3.87 13.73
C LEU A 156 1.44 -3.43 13.23
N GLY A 157 0.56 -4.37 12.86
CA GLY A 157 -0.80 -4.07 12.38
C GLY A 157 -0.85 -3.61 10.93
N TYR A 158 0.02 -4.15 10.08
CA TYR A 158 -0.13 -4.01 8.63
C TYR A 158 -1.26 -4.92 8.15
N ASP A 159 -2.12 -4.39 7.26
CA ASP A 159 -3.29 -5.12 6.77
C ASP A 159 -2.96 -6.10 5.65
N ARG A 160 -1.91 -5.82 4.89
CA ARG A 160 -1.56 -6.56 3.66
C ARG A 160 -0.07 -6.54 3.36
N VAL A 161 0.34 -7.52 2.59
CA VAL A 161 1.65 -7.57 1.94
C VAL A 161 1.44 -7.73 0.44
N LEU A 162 2.15 -6.95 -0.37
CA LEU A 162 2.25 -7.14 -1.80
C LEU A 162 3.51 -7.95 -2.11
N THR A 163 3.34 -9.08 -2.75
CA THR A 163 4.43 -9.97 -3.15
C THR A 163 4.19 -10.54 -4.55
N THR A 164 5.25 -10.82 -5.27
CA THR A 164 5.23 -11.57 -6.52
C THR A 164 5.46 -13.08 -6.32
N GLY A 165 5.60 -13.51 -5.06
CA GLY A 165 5.90 -14.88 -4.68
C GLY A 165 7.39 -15.14 -4.43
N GLY A 166 8.20 -14.08 -4.36
CA GLY A 166 9.65 -14.17 -4.25
C GLY A 166 10.35 -14.36 -5.61
N ASP A 167 11.68 -14.38 -5.61
CA ASP A 167 12.46 -14.74 -6.79
C ASP A 167 12.28 -16.23 -7.09
N PRO A 168 12.13 -16.62 -8.37
CA PRO A 168 12.01 -18.01 -8.77
C PRO A 168 13.33 -18.76 -8.59
#